data_c1ae12cd419934a9ece59854722d0c48
#
_entry.id   c1ae12cd419934a9ece59854722d0c48
#
_cell.length_a   1.000
_cell.length_b   1.000
_cell.length_c   1.000
_cell.angle_alpha   90.00
_cell.angle_beta   90.00
_cell.angle_gamma   90.00
#
_symmetry.space_group_name_H-M   'P 1'
#
loop_
_entity.id
_entity.type
_entity.pdbx_description
1 polymer ?
#
loop_
_entity_poly.entity_id
_entity_poly.type
_entity_poly.pdbx_seq_one_letter_code
_entity_poly.pdbx_strand_id
1 'polypeptide(L)'
;IIQMPEDLIIFQEIVYKTRPDLIIETGVARGGSIIFWASIQKLCGITGKVLGVDIDIRQHARNTITDSNFKDEIYLIEGSSVEEQIINQVKNYVSQHKKIMVVLDSNHTHEHVLSELEIYSKFVTKDCFMLVLDTVIDDLNIDPDRSWGPGSSPKSAVKEFMIKNSAEFTREQSYEDRALLSVAPYGYWRKI
;
A
#
# COMPACT_ATOMS: atom_id res chain seq x y z
N ILE A 1 -12.87 0.55 -6.86
CA ILE A 1 -12.07 0.11 -5.71
C ILE A 1 -12.44 -1.32 -5.36
N ILE A 2 -11.45 -2.13 -5.01
CA ILE A 2 -11.62 -3.55 -4.65
C ILE A 2 -11.06 -3.71 -3.23
N GLN A 3 -11.76 -3.13 -2.24
CA GLN A 3 -11.35 -3.16 -0.84
C GLN A 3 -12.58 -3.44 0.03
N MET A 4 -12.38 -4.00 1.21
CA MET A 4 -13.47 -4.17 2.17
C MET A 4 -13.90 -2.81 2.73
N PRO A 5 -15.21 -2.57 2.93
CA PRO A 5 -15.69 -1.29 3.45
C PRO A 5 -15.08 -0.88 4.79
N GLU A 6 -14.85 -1.84 5.69
CA GLU A 6 -14.25 -1.60 7.00
C GLU A 6 -12.81 -1.10 6.86
N ASP A 7 -12.03 -1.68 5.93
CA ASP A 7 -10.67 -1.24 5.67
C ASP A 7 -10.62 0.21 5.18
N LEU A 8 -11.57 0.62 4.31
CA LEU A 8 -11.64 2.00 3.83
C LEU A 8 -11.85 3.01 4.95
N ILE A 9 -12.68 2.67 5.95
CA ILE A 9 -12.89 3.52 7.12
C ILE A 9 -11.60 3.61 7.95
N ILE A 10 -10.91 2.50 8.14
CA ILE A 10 -9.63 2.45 8.86
C ILE A 10 -8.56 3.25 8.10
N PHE A 11 -8.46 3.09 6.79
CA PHE A 11 -7.51 3.82 5.94
C PHE A 11 -7.76 5.34 6.01
N GLN A 12 -9.03 5.78 5.98
CA GLN A 12 -9.37 7.18 6.18
C GLN A 12 -8.89 7.69 7.54
N GLU A 13 -9.08 6.93 8.62
CA GLU A 13 -8.64 7.31 9.96
C GLU A 13 -7.11 7.41 10.04
N ILE A 14 -6.39 6.46 9.43
CA ILE A 14 -4.92 6.48 9.37
C ILE A 14 -4.44 7.73 8.65
N VAL A 15 -4.99 8.06 7.48
CA VAL A 15 -4.62 9.28 6.73
C VAL A 15 -4.94 10.54 7.53
N TYR A 16 -6.10 10.59 8.19
CA TYR A 16 -6.47 11.72 9.04
C TYR A 16 -5.49 11.95 10.19
N LYS A 17 -5.07 10.89 10.87
CA LYS A 17 -4.15 10.95 12.01
C LYS A 17 -2.70 11.25 11.61
N THR A 18 -2.22 10.58 10.57
CA THR A 18 -0.80 10.66 10.18
C THR A 18 -0.50 11.79 9.22
N ARG A 19 -1.50 12.25 8.44
CA ARG A 19 -1.41 13.35 7.49
C ARG A 19 -0.24 13.22 6.51
N PRO A 20 -0.13 12.11 5.75
CA PRO A 20 0.94 11.92 4.79
C PRO A 20 0.81 12.91 3.63
N ASP A 21 1.94 13.51 3.22
CA ASP A 21 2.01 14.35 2.03
C ASP A 21 2.39 13.57 0.76
N LEU A 22 2.79 12.29 0.92
CA LEU A 22 2.89 11.31 -0.15
C LEU A 22 2.34 9.97 0.32
N ILE A 23 1.46 9.38 -0.50
CA ILE A 23 1.05 7.98 -0.36
C ILE A 23 1.56 7.24 -1.58
N ILE A 24 2.36 6.19 -1.35
CA ILE A 24 2.88 5.32 -2.42
C ILE A 24 2.08 4.02 -2.35
N GLU A 25 1.47 3.62 -3.45
CA GLU A 25 0.78 2.32 -3.57
C GLU A 25 1.39 1.52 -4.71
N THR A 26 1.81 0.29 -4.41
CA THR A 26 2.14 -0.71 -5.42
C THR A 26 0.87 -1.50 -5.74
N GLY A 27 0.55 -1.61 -7.04
CA GLY A 27 -0.74 -2.12 -7.52
C GLY A 27 -1.77 -1.02 -7.77
N VAL A 28 -2.04 -0.71 -9.03
CA VAL A 28 -3.02 0.31 -9.45
C VAL A 28 -4.33 -0.34 -9.87
N ALA A 29 -4.26 -1.52 -10.47
CA ALA A 29 -5.39 -2.30 -10.97
C ALA A 29 -6.39 -1.45 -11.78
N ARG A 30 -7.54 -1.07 -11.20
CA ARG A 30 -8.56 -0.23 -11.83
C ARG A 30 -8.48 1.25 -11.45
N GLY A 31 -7.50 1.66 -10.66
CA GLY A 31 -7.29 3.04 -10.22
C GLY A 31 -8.19 3.52 -9.07
N GLY A 32 -9.07 2.67 -8.56
CA GLY A 32 -10.05 3.07 -7.56
C GLY A 32 -9.45 3.41 -6.19
N SER A 33 -8.46 2.64 -5.73
CA SER A 33 -7.73 2.89 -4.49
C SER A 33 -6.88 4.16 -4.58
N ILE A 34 -6.22 4.38 -5.71
CA ILE A 34 -5.41 5.59 -5.98
C ILE A 34 -6.28 6.85 -5.87
N ILE A 35 -7.48 6.84 -6.47
CA ILE A 35 -8.44 7.96 -6.37
C ILE A 35 -8.95 8.10 -4.93
N PHE A 36 -9.21 7.01 -4.24
CA PHE A 36 -9.63 7.04 -2.84
C PHE A 36 -8.58 7.75 -1.96
N TRP A 37 -7.29 7.38 -2.07
CA TRP A 37 -6.24 8.03 -1.30
C TRP A 37 -6.17 9.54 -1.56
N ALA A 38 -6.20 9.96 -2.83
CA ALA A 38 -6.19 11.38 -3.20
C ALA A 38 -7.43 12.12 -2.65
N SER A 39 -8.61 11.49 -2.70
CA SER A 39 -9.84 12.07 -2.18
C SER A 39 -9.79 12.26 -0.67
N ILE A 40 -9.28 11.27 0.08
CA ILE A 40 -9.15 11.35 1.54
C ILE A 40 -8.12 12.40 1.96
N GLN A 41 -6.97 12.48 1.29
CA GLN A 41 -6.02 13.58 1.52
C GLN A 41 -6.70 14.94 1.37
N LYS A 42 -7.46 15.13 0.28
CA LYS A 42 -8.19 16.38 0.01
C LYS A 42 -9.23 16.68 1.08
N LEU A 43 -10.06 15.70 1.45
CA LEU A 43 -11.07 15.83 2.51
C LEU A 43 -10.44 16.17 3.88
N CYS A 44 -9.26 15.63 4.16
CA CYS A 44 -8.50 15.94 5.38
C CYS A 44 -7.75 17.29 5.31
N GLY A 45 -7.86 18.06 4.22
CA GLY A 45 -7.13 19.31 4.04
C GLY A 45 -5.61 19.10 3.97
N ILE A 46 -5.18 18.01 3.36
CA ILE A 46 -3.76 17.69 3.13
C ILE A 46 -3.43 18.06 1.70
N THR A 47 -2.41 18.90 1.51
CA THR A 47 -1.81 19.15 0.21
C THR A 47 -0.79 18.05 -0.06
N GLY A 48 -1.27 16.95 -0.61
CA GLY A 48 -0.46 15.75 -0.83
C GLY A 48 -0.57 15.20 -2.24
N LYS A 49 0.18 14.15 -2.49
CA LYS A 49 0.21 13.39 -3.75
C LYS A 49 0.04 11.90 -3.49
N VAL A 50 -0.47 11.21 -4.48
CA VAL A 50 -0.53 9.74 -4.51
C VAL A 50 0.31 9.26 -5.68
N LEU A 51 1.20 8.31 -5.43
CA LEU A 51 2.04 7.68 -6.44
C LEU A 51 1.62 6.21 -6.57
N GLY A 52 1.03 5.86 -7.71
CA GLY A 52 0.71 4.48 -8.06
C GLY A 52 1.82 3.86 -8.90
N VAL A 53 2.26 2.67 -8.53
CA VAL A 53 3.24 1.86 -9.27
C VAL A 53 2.59 0.54 -9.67
N ASP A 54 2.57 0.21 -10.95
CA ASP A 54 2.01 -1.06 -11.44
C ASP A 54 2.78 -1.54 -12.66
N ILE A 55 2.93 -2.86 -12.80
CA ILE A 55 3.61 -3.46 -13.94
C ILE A 55 2.85 -3.23 -15.25
N ASP A 56 1.52 -3.08 -15.19
CA ASP A 56 0.62 -2.88 -16.34
C ASP A 56 -0.52 -1.93 -15.96
N ILE A 57 -0.34 -0.64 -16.19
CA ILE A 57 -1.40 0.35 -15.96
C ILE A 57 -2.32 0.42 -17.17
N ARG A 58 -3.37 -0.38 -17.12
CA ARG A 58 -4.33 -0.53 -18.21
C ARG A 58 -5.04 0.77 -18.56
N GLN A 59 -5.41 0.92 -19.84
CA GLN A 59 -6.02 2.13 -20.34
C GLN A 59 -7.29 2.56 -19.60
N HIS A 60 -8.11 1.61 -19.14
CA HIS A 60 -9.30 1.95 -18.35
C HIS A 60 -8.96 2.56 -16.99
N ALA A 61 -7.85 2.13 -16.33
CA ALA A 61 -7.40 2.74 -15.09
C ALA A 61 -6.89 4.18 -15.34
N ARG A 62 -6.10 4.38 -16.39
CA ARG A 62 -5.66 5.72 -16.81
C ARG A 62 -6.83 6.64 -17.08
N ASN A 63 -7.84 6.17 -17.83
CA ASN A 63 -9.04 6.95 -18.12
C ASN A 63 -9.80 7.31 -16.84
N THR A 64 -10.02 6.33 -15.95
CA THR A 64 -10.70 6.55 -14.67
C THR A 64 -10.01 7.61 -13.82
N ILE A 65 -8.67 7.59 -13.77
CA ILE A 65 -7.88 8.57 -13.02
C ILE A 65 -7.93 9.94 -13.71
N THR A 66 -7.75 10.00 -15.03
CA THR A 66 -7.77 11.25 -15.82
C THR A 66 -9.13 11.96 -15.77
N ASP A 67 -10.22 11.20 -15.75
CA ASP A 67 -11.58 11.72 -15.66
C ASP A 67 -11.97 12.12 -14.22
N SER A 68 -11.15 11.77 -13.23
CA SER A 68 -11.41 12.11 -11.83
C SER A 68 -11.06 13.58 -11.53
N ASN A 69 -11.71 14.13 -10.50
CA ASN A 69 -11.38 15.46 -9.96
C ASN A 69 -10.03 15.49 -9.20
N PHE A 70 -9.32 14.37 -9.15
CA PHE A 70 -8.07 14.19 -8.37
C PHE A 70 -6.86 13.89 -9.26
N LYS A 71 -7.00 14.00 -10.59
CA LYS A 71 -5.93 13.69 -11.54
C LYS A 71 -4.64 14.46 -11.31
N ASP A 72 -4.73 15.68 -10.84
CA ASP A 72 -3.56 16.54 -10.60
C ASP A 72 -2.81 16.18 -9.31
N GLU A 73 -3.43 15.39 -8.43
CA GLU A 73 -2.83 14.87 -7.21
C GLU A 73 -2.21 13.46 -7.39
N ILE A 74 -2.37 12.84 -8.58
CA ILE A 74 -1.98 11.45 -8.83
C ILE A 74 -0.84 11.38 -9.83
N TYR A 75 0.18 10.62 -9.48
CA TYR A 75 1.28 10.22 -10.36
C TYR A 75 1.24 8.71 -10.58
N LEU A 76 1.63 8.29 -11.78
CA LEU A 76 1.66 6.88 -12.16
C LEU A 76 3.03 6.53 -12.74
N ILE A 77 3.60 5.42 -12.26
CA ILE A 77 4.81 4.82 -12.82
C ILE A 77 4.45 3.40 -13.28
N GLU A 78 4.67 3.11 -14.57
CA GLU A 78 4.47 1.78 -15.12
C GLU A 78 5.77 1.00 -15.16
N GLY A 79 5.78 -0.15 -14.51
CA GLY A 79 6.90 -1.08 -14.41
C GLY A 79 6.84 -1.89 -13.12
N SER A 80 7.72 -2.87 -12.99
CA SER A 80 7.79 -3.70 -11.78
C SER A 80 8.27 -2.90 -10.58
N SER A 81 7.51 -2.94 -9.48
CA SER A 81 7.81 -2.24 -8.22
C SER A 81 9.18 -2.60 -7.62
N VAL A 82 9.73 -3.75 -7.97
CA VAL A 82 11.03 -4.24 -7.48
C VAL A 82 12.17 -4.00 -8.47
N GLU A 83 11.90 -3.42 -9.65
CA GLU A 83 12.91 -3.12 -10.64
C GLU A 83 13.68 -1.84 -10.29
N GLU A 84 15.02 -1.86 -10.37
CA GLU A 84 15.89 -0.75 -9.96
C GLU A 84 15.55 0.57 -10.66
N GLN A 85 15.22 0.52 -11.94
CA GLN A 85 14.84 1.70 -12.72
C GLN A 85 13.57 2.35 -12.17
N ILE A 86 12.59 1.55 -11.79
CA ILE A 86 11.31 1.99 -11.21
C ILE A 86 11.53 2.55 -9.80
N ILE A 87 12.31 1.84 -8.98
CA ILE A 87 12.67 2.29 -7.63
C ILE A 87 13.36 3.66 -7.67
N ASN A 88 14.24 3.90 -8.65
CA ASN A 88 14.92 5.18 -8.80
C ASN A 88 13.95 6.30 -9.21
N GLN A 89 12.91 6.01 -10.00
CA GLN A 89 11.84 6.97 -10.27
C GLN A 89 11.04 7.27 -8.99
N VAL A 90 10.67 6.26 -8.21
CA VAL A 90 9.97 6.43 -6.92
C VAL A 90 10.78 7.32 -5.96
N LYS A 91 12.10 7.11 -5.86
CA LYS A 91 12.98 7.93 -5.02
C LYS A 91 12.94 9.42 -5.36
N ASN A 92 12.72 9.79 -6.63
CA ASN A 92 12.60 11.18 -7.03
C ASN A 92 11.37 11.85 -6.40
N TYR A 93 10.25 11.12 -6.27
CA TYR A 93 9.06 11.62 -5.55
C TYR A 93 9.29 11.63 -4.04
N VAL A 94 9.86 10.55 -3.49
CA VAL A 94 10.21 10.45 -2.06
C VAL A 94 11.04 11.65 -1.60
N SER A 95 12.04 12.06 -2.39
CA SER A 95 12.95 13.18 -2.02
C SER A 95 12.25 14.54 -1.90
N GLN A 96 11.06 14.70 -2.44
CA GLN A 96 10.28 15.93 -2.46
C GLN A 96 9.24 16.03 -1.33
N HIS A 97 9.07 14.96 -0.54
CA HIS A 97 8.02 14.83 0.46
C HIS A 97 8.60 14.52 1.86
N LYS A 98 7.83 14.81 2.90
CA LYS A 98 8.28 14.71 4.29
C LYS A 98 7.55 13.66 5.12
N LYS A 99 6.29 13.41 4.78
CA LYS A 99 5.44 12.44 5.48
C LYS A 99 4.92 11.40 4.49
N ILE A 100 5.54 10.24 4.49
CA ILE A 100 5.33 9.22 3.47
C ILE A 100 4.71 7.98 4.09
N MET A 101 3.57 7.59 3.54
CA MET A 101 2.88 6.33 3.80
C MET A 101 3.06 5.40 2.60
N VAL A 102 3.18 4.11 2.85
CA VAL A 102 3.30 3.08 1.80
C VAL A 102 2.18 2.06 1.94
N VAL A 103 1.63 1.65 0.80
CA VAL A 103 0.62 0.60 0.67
C VAL A 103 1.12 -0.43 -0.32
N LEU A 104 1.25 -1.69 0.09
CA LEU A 104 1.67 -2.81 -0.76
C LEU A 104 0.44 -3.64 -1.12
N ASP A 105 0.03 -3.58 -2.39
CA ASP A 105 -1.19 -4.20 -2.95
C ASP A 105 -0.96 -4.71 -4.39
N SER A 106 0.25 -5.21 -4.71
CA SER A 106 0.61 -5.57 -6.08
C SER A 106 0.50 -7.07 -6.36
N ASN A 107 1.55 -7.80 -6.08
CA ASN A 107 1.64 -9.25 -6.24
C ASN A 107 1.51 -9.92 -4.88
N HIS A 108 0.84 -11.06 -4.81
CA HIS A 108 0.52 -11.71 -3.53
C HIS A 108 1.48 -12.86 -3.17
N THR A 109 2.56 -13.07 -3.94
CA THR A 109 3.58 -14.08 -3.63
C THR A 109 4.49 -13.61 -2.52
N HIS A 110 4.94 -14.54 -1.67
CA HIS A 110 5.87 -14.26 -0.58
C HIS A 110 7.12 -13.49 -1.03
N GLU A 111 7.80 -14.01 -2.07
CA GLU A 111 9.08 -13.44 -2.52
C GLU A 111 8.94 -12.01 -3.03
N HIS A 112 7.85 -11.72 -3.76
CA HIS A 112 7.63 -10.40 -4.30
C HIS A 112 7.34 -9.39 -3.20
N VAL A 113 6.41 -9.74 -2.29
CA VAL A 113 6.05 -8.87 -1.16
C VAL A 113 7.24 -8.67 -0.22
N LEU A 114 8.05 -9.71 0.03
CA LEU A 114 9.26 -9.56 0.83
C LEU A 114 10.23 -8.57 0.19
N SER A 115 10.43 -8.66 -1.13
CA SER A 115 11.27 -7.70 -1.89
C SER A 115 10.71 -6.27 -1.81
N GLU A 116 9.39 -6.09 -1.94
CA GLU A 116 8.76 -4.78 -1.76
C GLU A 116 8.95 -4.25 -0.33
N LEU A 117 8.77 -5.08 0.69
CA LEU A 117 9.00 -4.72 2.09
C LEU A 117 10.42 -4.22 2.32
N GLU A 118 11.44 -4.92 1.80
CA GLU A 118 12.86 -4.55 1.92
C GLU A 118 13.19 -3.22 1.24
N ILE A 119 12.47 -2.87 0.17
CA ILE A 119 12.67 -1.65 -0.60
C ILE A 119 11.87 -0.49 -0.01
N TYR A 120 10.54 -0.65 0.08
CA TYR A 120 9.60 0.44 0.33
C TYR A 120 9.49 0.81 1.83
N SER A 121 9.82 -0.09 2.75
CA SER A 121 9.89 0.21 4.19
C SER A 121 10.84 1.38 4.51
N LYS A 122 11.86 1.57 3.68
CA LYS A 122 12.85 2.66 3.79
C LYS A 122 12.27 4.03 3.44
N PHE A 123 11.17 4.06 2.70
CA PHE A 123 10.48 5.30 2.33
C PHE A 123 9.44 5.72 3.36
N VAL A 124 8.96 4.79 4.18
CA VAL A 124 8.02 5.12 5.25
C VAL A 124 8.69 6.02 6.27
N THR A 125 8.06 7.15 6.54
CA THR A 125 8.59 8.11 7.53
C THR A 125 8.02 7.86 8.92
N LYS A 126 8.71 8.36 9.94
CA LYS A 126 8.29 8.24 11.33
C LYS A 126 6.81 8.60 11.52
N ASP A 127 6.12 7.80 12.32
CA ASP A 127 4.69 7.88 12.64
C ASP A 127 3.73 7.65 11.46
N CYS A 128 4.25 7.40 10.24
CA CYS A 128 3.45 6.95 9.11
C CYS A 128 3.37 5.42 9.05
N PHE A 129 2.50 4.93 8.19
CA PHE A 129 2.20 3.50 8.07
C PHE A 129 2.82 2.87 6.84
N MET A 130 3.18 1.62 7.01
CA MET A 130 3.31 0.63 5.95
C MET A 130 2.10 -0.30 6.06
N LEU A 131 1.22 -0.25 5.07
CA LEU A 131 0.07 -1.13 4.95
C LEU A 131 0.42 -2.25 3.99
N VAL A 132 0.18 -3.49 4.40
CA VAL A 132 0.36 -4.66 3.53
C VAL A 132 -1.00 -5.31 3.38
N LEU A 133 -1.55 -5.23 2.18
CA LEU A 133 -2.89 -5.75 1.89
C LEU A 133 -2.84 -7.23 1.51
N ASP A 134 -4.00 -7.83 1.37
CA ASP A 134 -4.21 -9.25 1.03
C ASP A 134 -3.48 -10.25 1.94
N THR A 135 -3.10 -9.83 3.12
CA THR A 135 -2.55 -10.73 4.15
C THR A 135 -3.57 -11.78 4.61
N VAL A 136 -4.87 -11.52 4.43
CA VAL A 136 -5.96 -12.49 4.66
C VAL A 136 -5.81 -13.78 3.86
N ILE A 137 -5.10 -13.76 2.74
CA ILE A 137 -4.84 -14.92 1.86
C ILE A 137 -4.24 -16.08 2.64
N ASP A 138 -3.40 -15.81 3.64
CA ASP A 138 -2.77 -16.84 4.48
C ASP A 138 -3.79 -17.63 5.32
N ASP A 139 -4.94 -17.05 5.58
CA ASP A 139 -6.00 -17.60 6.41
C ASP A 139 -7.16 -18.22 5.59
N LEU A 140 -7.08 -18.14 4.24
CA LEU A 140 -8.11 -18.64 3.33
C LEU A 140 -7.76 -19.99 2.72
N ASN A 141 -8.78 -20.77 2.38
CA ASN A 141 -8.60 -21.96 1.57
C ASN A 141 -8.53 -21.54 0.09
N ILE A 142 -7.32 -21.42 -0.43
CA ILE A 142 -7.04 -20.96 -1.78
C ILE A 142 -6.82 -22.15 -2.71
N ASP A 143 -7.19 -21.99 -3.98
CA ASP A 143 -6.94 -22.96 -5.04
C ASP A 143 -5.45 -23.31 -5.09
N PRO A 144 -5.08 -24.61 -4.96
CA PRO A 144 -3.68 -25.05 -4.92
C PRO A 144 -2.91 -24.77 -6.22
N ASP A 145 -3.60 -24.49 -7.32
CA ASP A 145 -2.96 -24.14 -8.60
C ASP A 145 -2.47 -22.69 -8.66
N ARG A 146 -2.76 -21.86 -7.64
CA ARG A 146 -2.25 -20.50 -7.56
C ARG A 146 -0.83 -20.48 -7.02
N SER A 147 -0.03 -19.50 -7.49
CA SER A 147 1.35 -19.26 -7.03
C SER A 147 1.43 -18.66 -5.62
N TRP A 148 0.31 -18.31 -5.03
CA TRP A 148 0.19 -17.72 -3.70
C TRP A 148 -0.95 -18.37 -2.89
N GLY A 149 -0.79 -18.43 -1.58
CA GLY A 149 -1.72 -19.08 -0.68
C GLY A 149 -1.12 -19.18 0.73
N PRO A 150 -1.71 -19.99 1.62
CA PRO A 150 -1.18 -20.20 2.96
C PRO A 150 0.31 -20.59 2.96
N GLY A 151 1.14 -19.80 3.67
CA GLY A 151 2.59 -20.01 3.72
C GLY A 151 3.39 -19.38 2.57
N SER A 152 2.75 -19.01 1.45
CA SER A 152 3.33 -18.21 0.36
C SER A 152 2.43 -17.01 0.07
N SER A 153 2.43 -16.04 0.95
CA SER A 153 1.44 -14.97 1.00
C SER A 153 2.07 -13.64 1.46
N PRO A 154 1.38 -12.50 1.29
CA PRO A 154 1.80 -11.25 1.89
C PRO A 154 2.02 -11.35 3.41
N LYS A 155 1.17 -12.09 4.14
CA LYS A 155 1.32 -12.28 5.59
C LYS A 155 2.60 -13.06 5.96
N SER A 156 2.96 -14.08 5.20
CA SER A 156 4.19 -14.84 5.43
C SER A 156 5.42 -13.97 5.19
N ALA A 157 5.40 -13.10 4.17
CA ALA A 157 6.47 -12.14 3.88
C ALA A 157 6.62 -11.10 5.00
N VAL A 158 5.50 -10.54 5.49
CA VAL A 158 5.52 -9.60 6.63
C VAL A 158 6.11 -10.25 7.86
N LYS A 159 5.70 -11.48 8.19
CA LYS A 159 6.25 -12.22 9.35
C LYS A 159 7.77 -12.36 9.24
N GLU A 160 8.28 -12.76 8.08
CA GLU A 160 9.73 -12.90 7.86
C GLU A 160 10.45 -11.54 7.95
N PHE A 161 9.93 -10.52 7.28
CA PHE A 161 10.51 -9.18 7.30
C PHE A 161 10.61 -8.61 8.72
N MET A 162 9.59 -8.80 9.56
CA MET A 162 9.54 -8.25 10.92
C MET A 162 10.47 -8.95 11.89
N ILE A 163 10.97 -10.17 11.61
CA ILE A 163 12.01 -10.81 12.42
C ILE A 163 13.26 -9.91 12.54
N LYS A 164 13.61 -9.24 11.42
CA LYS A 164 14.81 -8.38 11.34
C LYS A 164 14.51 -6.90 11.61
N ASN A 165 13.25 -6.46 11.45
CA ASN A 165 12.87 -5.05 11.42
C ASN A 165 11.91 -4.64 12.55
N SER A 166 11.71 -5.49 13.56
CA SER A 166 10.82 -5.23 14.70
C SER A 166 11.19 -3.99 15.53
N ALA A 167 12.43 -3.53 15.45
CA ALA A 167 12.87 -2.31 16.12
C ALA A 167 12.47 -1.03 15.36
N GLU A 168 12.05 -1.15 14.10
CA GLU A 168 11.70 -0.01 13.26
C GLU A 168 10.18 0.19 13.09
N PHE A 169 9.40 -0.85 13.35
CA PHE A 169 7.96 -0.85 13.14
C PHE A 169 7.20 -1.43 14.33
N THR A 170 6.07 -0.83 14.65
CA THR A 170 5.09 -1.35 15.62
C THR A 170 3.84 -1.81 14.90
N ARG A 171 3.37 -3.03 15.20
CA ARG A 171 2.07 -3.50 14.72
C ARG A 171 0.95 -2.77 15.45
N GLU A 172 0.05 -2.17 14.70
CA GLU A 172 -1.11 -1.45 15.23
C GLU A 172 -2.36 -2.34 15.22
N GLN A 173 -2.34 -3.35 16.07
CA GLN A 173 -3.40 -4.37 16.17
C GLN A 173 -4.78 -3.77 16.44
N SER A 174 -4.86 -2.63 17.10
CA SER A 174 -6.13 -1.94 17.39
C SER A 174 -6.95 -1.61 16.15
N TYR A 175 -6.33 -1.46 14.97
CA TYR A 175 -7.05 -1.28 13.71
C TYR A 175 -7.65 -2.60 13.23
N GLU A 176 -6.91 -3.69 13.33
CA GLU A 176 -7.39 -5.03 12.96
C GLU A 176 -8.56 -5.48 13.82
N ASP A 177 -8.49 -5.25 15.14
CA ASP A 177 -9.51 -5.69 16.11
C ASP A 177 -10.87 -5.00 15.89
N ARG A 178 -10.91 -3.90 15.14
CA ARG A 178 -12.15 -3.15 14.84
C ARG A 178 -12.80 -3.56 13.53
N ALA A 179 -12.06 -4.20 12.63
CA ALA A 179 -12.58 -4.70 11.38
C ALA A 179 -13.19 -6.10 11.58
N LEU A 180 -14.46 -6.26 11.28
CA LEU A 180 -15.09 -7.59 11.25
C LEU A 180 -14.58 -8.41 10.05
N LEU A 181 -14.41 -7.73 8.92
CA LEU A 181 -13.80 -8.26 7.70
C LEU A 181 -12.70 -7.30 7.23
N SER A 182 -11.53 -7.83 6.96
CA SER A 182 -10.38 -7.07 6.47
C SER A 182 -9.59 -7.87 5.44
N VAL A 183 -9.05 -7.20 4.44
CA VAL A 183 -8.05 -7.78 3.54
C VAL A 183 -6.66 -7.80 4.17
N ALA A 184 -6.45 -7.07 5.26
CA ALA A 184 -5.12 -6.79 5.84
C ALA A 184 -4.93 -7.27 7.29
N PRO A 185 -5.42 -8.46 7.73
CA PRO A 185 -5.10 -8.97 9.06
C PRO A 185 -3.58 -9.18 9.19
N TYR A 186 -2.95 -8.55 10.21
CA TYR A 186 -1.48 -8.49 10.35
C TYR A 186 -0.78 -7.50 9.39
N GLY A 187 -1.53 -6.63 8.70
CA GLY A 187 -1.01 -5.74 7.67
C GLY A 187 -0.77 -4.28 8.11
N TYR A 188 -1.07 -3.89 9.33
CA TYR A 188 -1.01 -2.49 9.81
C TYR A 188 0.26 -2.24 10.63
N TRP A 189 1.27 -1.62 10.02
CA TRP A 189 2.57 -1.39 10.64
C TRP A 189 2.95 0.09 10.64
N ARG A 190 3.13 0.67 11.83
CA ARG A 190 3.53 2.08 11.99
C ARG A 190 5.05 2.17 12.21
N LYS A 191 5.70 3.08 11.50
CA LYS A 191 7.14 3.40 11.68
C LYS A 191 7.36 4.12 13.00
N ILE A 192 8.35 3.67 13.79
CA ILE A 192 8.73 4.24 15.11
C ILE A 192 9.66 5.42 14.95
#